data_36e5d7db458942f87189646722330e7b
#
_entry.id   36e5d7db458942f87189646722330e7b
#
_cell.length_a   1.000
_cell.length_b   1.000
_cell.length_c   1.000
_cell.angle_alpha   90.00
_cell.angle_beta   90.00
_cell.angle_gamma   90.00
#
_symmetry.space_group_name_H-M   'P 1'
#
loop_
_entity.id
_entity.type
_entity.pdbx_description
1 polymer ?
#
loop_
_entity_poly.entity_id
_entity_poly.type
_entity_poly.pdbx_seq_one_letter_code
_entity_poly.pdbx_strand_id
1 'polypeptide(L)'
;LLRLTTIRRFQEAHSLSNAARTAVVAWLMTAVYYFYQYTMRSAPAVMMPQLSDAFGLTTMAVASMVGLFYYGYSPFSLVAGVAMDRLGPRKVVPLGAATMGVGALMFATGDNQVASFGRFLQGAGGVFALVGAAYIAMTHFPASRAATLIGATQMFGMAGGSAGQFVVGPIIASGVSWNTFWAGMGIVGLAISALLFVLLPPPKPKPAEADGAWLKTAGRTMLLVFRNPQSILCGMIAGLLFIPTTIFDMIWGVRYLQEARGFDYATAVIRSSTVPFGWIIGCPLLGFVSDRVGRRKPVIAAGAVVLLLCLAWILYGPTDVLPPYVVGLVAGIASGAAMLPYTVIKEANPPEASGTATGVVNFLNFTFSALLGPVFGWILVSVSGGAARMSLEHYQTAFEPLLYGVGLALLLTLFLKETGPAVRRPAPLAAHEGL
;
A
#
# COMPACT_ATOMS: atom_id res chain seq x y z
N LEU A 1 -54.86 10.87 2.63
CA LEU A 1 -53.69 11.41 1.93
C LEU A 1 -52.52 11.66 2.92
N LEU A 2 -52.73 12.33 4.07
CA LEU A 2 -51.68 12.61 5.06
C LEU A 2 -51.02 11.35 5.66
N ARG A 3 -51.76 10.27 5.93
CA ARG A 3 -51.20 9.01 6.44
C ARG A 3 -50.33 8.28 5.42
N LEU A 4 -50.64 8.35 4.14
CA LEU A 4 -49.86 7.72 3.08
C LEU A 4 -48.52 8.44 2.84
N THR A 5 -48.46 9.76 2.98
CA THR A 5 -47.25 10.56 2.87
C THR A 5 -46.32 10.32 4.05
N THR A 6 -46.86 10.12 5.26
CA THR A 6 -46.07 9.84 6.46
C THR A 6 -45.46 8.44 6.41
N ILE A 7 -46.21 7.42 5.99
CA ILE A 7 -45.71 6.04 5.83
C ILE A 7 -44.62 5.99 4.75
N ARG A 8 -44.80 6.72 3.64
CA ARG A 8 -43.81 6.78 2.56
C ARG A 8 -42.51 7.45 3.02
N ARG A 9 -42.57 8.54 3.79
CA ARG A 9 -41.40 9.18 4.40
C ARG A 9 -40.68 8.29 5.41
N PHE A 10 -41.42 7.51 6.22
CA PHE A 10 -40.82 6.53 7.13
C PHE A 10 -40.13 5.38 6.40
N GLN A 11 -40.73 4.88 5.32
CA GLN A 11 -40.14 3.84 4.48
C GLN A 11 -38.90 4.36 3.72
N GLU A 12 -38.92 5.58 3.21
CA GLU A 12 -37.78 6.24 2.56
C GLU A 12 -36.65 6.49 3.58
N ALA A 13 -36.95 6.96 4.79
CA ALA A 13 -35.95 7.16 5.85
C ALA A 13 -35.30 5.83 6.31
N HIS A 14 -36.12 4.75 6.41
CA HIS A 14 -35.62 3.41 6.76
C HIS A 14 -34.75 2.79 5.64
N SER A 15 -35.16 2.98 4.38
CA SER A 15 -34.39 2.50 3.22
C SER A 15 -33.05 3.22 3.07
N LEU A 16 -33.00 4.54 3.29
CA LEU A 16 -31.78 5.34 3.32
C LEU A 16 -30.85 4.92 4.46
N SER A 17 -31.40 4.64 5.65
CA SER A 17 -30.64 4.12 6.80
C SER A 17 -30.02 2.75 6.50
N ASN A 18 -30.76 1.85 5.87
CA ASN A 18 -30.29 0.52 5.50
C ASN A 18 -29.22 0.56 4.40
N ALA A 19 -29.40 1.40 3.38
CA ALA A 19 -28.42 1.59 2.31
C ALA A 19 -27.09 2.17 2.86
N ALA A 20 -27.15 3.13 3.77
CA ALA A 20 -25.99 3.70 4.43
C ALA A 20 -25.25 2.64 5.29
N ARG A 21 -25.99 1.83 6.05
CA ARG A 21 -25.41 0.72 6.83
C ARG A 21 -24.71 -0.30 5.93
N THR A 22 -25.34 -0.71 4.83
CA THR A 22 -24.76 -1.65 3.86
C THR A 22 -23.46 -1.08 3.27
N ALA A 23 -23.44 0.21 2.92
CA ALA A 23 -22.24 0.86 2.40
C ALA A 23 -21.09 0.88 3.42
N VAL A 24 -21.38 1.19 4.69
CA VAL A 24 -20.38 1.18 5.78
C VAL A 24 -19.82 -0.23 5.99
N VAL A 25 -20.67 -1.25 6.08
CA VAL A 25 -20.25 -2.64 6.24
C VAL A 25 -19.40 -3.09 5.05
N ALA A 26 -19.81 -2.78 3.83
CA ALA A 26 -19.08 -3.13 2.62
C ALA A 26 -17.69 -2.49 2.59
N TRP A 27 -17.59 -1.20 2.92
CA TRP A 27 -16.32 -0.49 3.00
C TRP A 27 -15.45 -1.07 4.12
N LEU A 28 -15.99 -1.28 5.32
CA LEU A 28 -15.24 -1.80 6.46
C LEU A 28 -14.70 -3.21 6.18
N MET A 29 -15.51 -4.09 5.62
CA MET A 29 -15.06 -5.45 5.26
C MET A 29 -13.96 -5.43 4.19
N THR A 30 -14.02 -4.49 3.25
CA THR A 30 -12.95 -4.30 2.25
C THR A 30 -11.70 -3.70 2.89
N ALA A 31 -11.83 -2.82 3.88
CA ALA A 31 -10.72 -2.30 4.68
C ALA A 31 -10.06 -3.39 5.55
N VAL A 32 -10.86 -4.33 6.11
CA VAL A 32 -10.37 -5.53 6.80
C VAL A 32 -9.61 -6.44 5.83
N TYR A 33 -10.09 -6.59 4.61
CA TYR A 33 -9.33 -7.29 3.57
C TYR A 33 -8.00 -6.59 3.26
N TYR A 34 -7.95 -5.28 3.27
CA TYR A 34 -6.72 -4.52 3.07
C TYR A 34 -5.75 -4.67 4.25
N PHE A 35 -6.25 -4.72 5.48
CA PHE A 35 -5.49 -5.09 6.67
C PHE A 35 -4.87 -6.50 6.53
N TYR A 36 -5.68 -7.50 6.17
CA TYR A 36 -5.22 -8.86 5.92
C TYR A 36 -4.12 -8.90 4.85
N GLN A 37 -4.30 -8.18 3.75
CA GLN A 37 -3.34 -8.11 2.66
C GLN A 37 -1.97 -7.58 3.12
N TYR A 38 -1.95 -6.52 3.93
CA TYR A 38 -0.70 -5.96 4.45
C TYR A 38 -0.05 -6.86 5.52
N THR A 39 -0.85 -7.52 6.36
CA THR A 39 -0.35 -8.54 7.29
C THR A 39 0.40 -9.63 6.53
N MET A 40 -0.18 -10.16 5.44
CA MET A 40 0.44 -11.17 4.60
C MET A 40 1.69 -10.67 3.85
N ARG A 41 1.76 -9.37 3.56
CA ARG A 41 2.92 -8.73 2.92
C ARG A 41 4.11 -8.66 3.88
N SER A 42 3.87 -8.29 5.12
CA SER A 42 4.87 -8.00 6.15
C SER A 42 5.32 -9.25 6.94
N ALA A 43 4.43 -10.25 7.10
CA ALA A 43 4.69 -11.45 7.89
C ALA A 43 5.98 -12.23 7.54
N PRO A 44 6.43 -12.33 6.28
CA PRO A 44 7.68 -13.04 6.00
C PRO A 44 8.90 -12.50 6.72
N ALA A 45 8.95 -11.21 7.04
CA ALA A 45 10.08 -10.57 7.71
C ALA A 45 10.41 -11.23 9.07
N VAL A 46 9.40 -11.72 9.77
CA VAL A 46 9.56 -12.32 11.12
C VAL A 46 9.81 -13.83 11.10
N MET A 47 9.85 -14.46 9.93
CA MET A 47 10.05 -15.91 9.78
C MET A 47 11.11 -16.27 8.73
N MET A 48 11.96 -15.33 8.33
CA MET A 48 12.98 -15.54 7.29
C MET A 48 13.90 -16.75 7.55
N PRO A 49 14.41 -16.99 8.77
CA PRO A 49 15.22 -18.20 9.05
C PRO A 49 14.42 -19.48 8.81
N GLN A 50 13.20 -19.58 9.35
CA GLN A 50 12.35 -20.76 9.21
C GLN A 50 11.99 -21.03 7.74
N LEU A 51 11.76 -19.97 6.94
CA LEU A 51 11.52 -20.10 5.51
C LEU A 51 12.78 -20.58 4.77
N SER A 52 13.98 -20.06 5.13
CA SER A 52 15.24 -20.50 4.54
C SER A 52 15.49 -21.99 4.77
N ASP A 53 15.29 -22.44 6.00
CA ASP A 53 15.46 -23.86 6.37
C ASP A 53 14.42 -24.74 5.67
N ALA A 54 13.13 -24.32 5.66
CA ALA A 54 12.03 -25.10 5.10
C ALA A 54 12.14 -25.28 3.58
N PHE A 55 12.55 -24.24 2.87
CA PHE A 55 12.69 -24.27 1.40
C PHE A 55 14.08 -24.76 0.95
N GLY A 56 15.04 -24.94 1.87
CA GLY A 56 16.42 -25.26 1.53
C GLY A 56 17.09 -24.17 0.69
N LEU A 57 16.69 -22.93 0.88
CA LEU A 57 17.11 -21.78 0.09
C LEU A 57 17.94 -20.80 0.93
N THR A 58 18.86 -20.11 0.27
CA THR A 58 19.53 -18.97 0.90
C THR A 58 18.51 -17.89 1.25
N THR A 59 18.80 -17.09 2.27
CA THR A 59 17.92 -15.96 2.66
C THR A 59 17.65 -15.03 1.49
N MET A 60 18.62 -14.86 0.60
CA MET A 60 18.47 -14.09 -0.62
C MET A 60 17.41 -14.67 -1.57
N ALA A 61 17.47 -15.99 -1.78
CA ALA A 61 16.49 -16.66 -2.63
C ALA A 61 15.09 -16.60 -2.02
N VAL A 62 14.97 -16.73 -0.69
CA VAL A 62 13.71 -16.53 0.04
C VAL A 62 13.21 -15.09 -0.09
N ALA A 63 14.08 -14.08 0.07
CA ALA A 63 13.70 -12.68 -0.11
C ALA A 63 13.21 -12.40 -1.54
N SER A 64 13.84 -13.00 -2.56
CA SER A 64 13.40 -12.93 -3.95
C SER A 64 12.05 -13.59 -4.15
N MET A 65 11.82 -14.77 -3.57
CA MET A 65 10.52 -15.46 -3.58
C MET A 65 9.43 -14.59 -2.92
N VAL A 66 9.72 -14.02 -1.75
CA VAL A 66 8.80 -13.08 -1.06
C VAL A 66 8.50 -11.87 -1.93
N GLY A 67 9.50 -11.35 -2.65
CA GLY A 67 9.40 -10.23 -3.58
C GLY A 67 8.49 -10.47 -4.78
N LEU A 68 8.21 -11.73 -5.17
CA LEU A 68 7.27 -12.08 -6.24
C LEU A 68 5.86 -11.53 -6.01
N PHE A 69 5.52 -11.21 -4.75
CA PHE A 69 4.31 -10.47 -4.42
C PHE A 69 4.18 -9.18 -5.24
N TYR A 70 5.25 -8.41 -5.39
CA TYR A 70 5.21 -7.14 -6.10
C TYR A 70 5.10 -7.31 -7.62
N TYR A 71 5.61 -8.41 -8.16
CA TYR A 71 5.43 -8.77 -9.57
C TYR A 71 3.98 -9.12 -9.91
N GLY A 72 3.24 -9.70 -8.95
CA GLY A 72 1.80 -9.88 -9.09
C GLY A 72 1.04 -8.57 -8.87
N TYR A 73 1.38 -7.82 -7.81
CA TYR A 73 0.64 -6.64 -7.37
C TYR A 73 0.71 -5.49 -8.39
N SER A 74 1.89 -5.20 -8.94
CA SER A 74 2.10 -4.06 -9.81
C SER A 74 1.27 -4.13 -11.11
N PRO A 75 1.40 -5.13 -12.00
CA PRO A 75 0.64 -5.16 -13.24
C PRO A 75 -0.86 -5.32 -13.01
N PHE A 76 -1.28 -6.06 -11.98
CA PHE A 76 -2.69 -6.20 -11.65
C PHE A 76 -3.31 -4.90 -11.11
N SER A 77 -2.51 -3.91 -10.69
CA SER A 77 -3.02 -2.57 -10.36
C SER A 77 -3.72 -1.89 -11.54
N LEU A 78 -3.22 -2.09 -12.75
CA LEU A 78 -3.85 -1.56 -13.97
C LEU A 78 -5.15 -2.31 -14.31
N VAL A 79 -5.15 -3.63 -14.11
CA VAL A 79 -6.31 -4.49 -14.37
C VAL A 79 -7.42 -4.24 -13.35
N ALA A 80 -7.06 -4.01 -12.08
CA ALA A 80 -8.03 -3.89 -10.99
C ALA A 80 -9.01 -2.73 -11.19
N GLY A 81 -8.53 -1.57 -11.63
CA GLY A 81 -9.39 -0.42 -11.92
C GLY A 81 -10.43 -0.73 -12.99
N VAL A 82 -9.99 -1.30 -14.10
CA VAL A 82 -10.84 -1.69 -15.24
C VAL A 82 -11.85 -2.77 -14.85
N ALA A 83 -11.38 -3.81 -14.13
CA ALA A 83 -12.23 -4.90 -13.67
C ALA A 83 -13.30 -4.40 -12.69
N MET A 84 -12.95 -3.48 -11.80
CA MET A 84 -13.86 -2.88 -10.84
C MET A 84 -14.97 -2.09 -11.54
N ASP A 85 -14.59 -1.31 -12.55
CA ASP A 85 -15.54 -0.50 -13.31
C ASP A 85 -16.51 -1.35 -14.14
N ARG A 86 -16.08 -2.51 -14.62
CA ARG A 86 -16.90 -3.37 -15.47
C ARG A 86 -17.73 -4.39 -14.70
N LEU A 87 -17.11 -5.14 -13.79
CA LEU A 87 -17.73 -6.27 -13.10
C LEU A 87 -18.30 -5.89 -11.74
N GLY A 88 -17.92 -4.71 -11.23
CA GLY A 88 -18.31 -4.19 -9.94
C GLY A 88 -17.63 -4.86 -8.75
N PRO A 89 -17.70 -4.23 -7.56
CA PRO A 89 -16.94 -4.66 -6.38
C PRO A 89 -17.37 -6.05 -5.88
N ARG A 90 -18.66 -6.40 -5.99
CA ARG A 90 -19.21 -7.68 -5.48
C ARG A 90 -18.60 -8.91 -6.12
N LYS A 91 -18.15 -8.84 -7.37
CA LYS A 91 -17.49 -9.97 -8.05
C LYS A 91 -15.98 -9.92 -7.90
N VAL A 92 -15.42 -8.74 -8.08
CA VAL A 92 -13.98 -8.56 -8.25
C VAL A 92 -13.23 -8.59 -6.93
N VAL A 93 -13.77 -7.95 -5.87
CA VAL A 93 -13.09 -7.90 -4.56
C VAL A 93 -13.04 -9.29 -3.89
N PRO A 94 -14.16 -10.06 -3.83
CA PRO A 94 -14.10 -11.42 -3.32
C PRO A 94 -13.16 -12.33 -4.10
N LEU A 95 -13.15 -12.23 -5.45
CA LEU A 95 -12.22 -12.99 -6.28
C LEU A 95 -10.76 -12.67 -5.93
N GLY A 96 -10.44 -11.38 -5.73
CA GLY A 96 -9.11 -10.96 -5.27
C GLY A 96 -8.74 -11.59 -3.92
N ALA A 97 -9.66 -11.55 -2.94
CA ALA A 97 -9.46 -12.17 -1.63
C ALA A 97 -9.29 -13.69 -1.71
N ALA A 98 -10.08 -14.37 -2.55
CA ALA A 98 -9.94 -15.80 -2.80
C ALA A 98 -8.59 -16.15 -3.42
N THR A 99 -8.18 -15.39 -4.46
CA THR A 99 -6.88 -15.57 -5.11
C THR A 99 -5.73 -15.41 -4.12
N MET A 100 -5.83 -14.43 -3.23
CA MET A 100 -4.83 -14.22 -2.18
C MET A 100 -4.83 -15.36 -1.16
N GLY A 101 -6.02 -15.85 -0.73
CA GLY A 101 -6.16 -16.97 0.18
C GLY A 101 -5.60 -18.28 -0.41
N VAL A 102 -5.92 -18.58 -1.67
CA VAL A 102 -5.35 -19.72 -2.40
C VAL A 102 -3.82 -19.60 -2.50
N GLY A 103 -3.31 -18.41 -2.85
CA GLY A 103 -1.88 -18.15 -2.88
C GLY A 103 -1.18 -18.37 -1.52
N ALA A 104 -1.88 -18.12 -0.41
CA ALA A 104 -1.37 -18.41 0.93
C ALA A 104 -1.32 -19.91 1.22
N LEU A 105 -2.35 -20.67 0.83
CA LEU A 105 -2.35 -22.14 0.93
C LEU A 105 -1.23 -22.76 0.09
N MET A 106 -1.01 -22.24 -1.13
CA MET A 106 0.08 -22.67 -1.98
C MET A 106 1.45 -22.38 -1.34
N PHE A 107 1.62 -21.22 -0.71
CA PHE A 107 2.86 -20.90 0.00
C PHE A 107 3.11 -21.85 1.17
N ALA A 108 2.07 -22.27 1.88
CA ALA A 108 2.15 -23.20 3.00
C ALA A 108 2.60 -24.61 2.61
N THR A 109 2.58 -25.00 1.33
CA THR A 109 2.97 -26.36 0.89
C THR A 109 4.44 -26.68 1.10
N GLY A 110 5.31 -25.67 1.12
CA GLY A 110 6.76 -25.85 1.20
C GLY A 110 7.45 -26.24 -0.12
N ASP A 111 6.71 -26.43 -1.19
CA ASP A 111 7.30 -26.60 -2.53
C ASP A 111 7.71 -25.25 -3.10
N ASN A 112 8.96 -25.16 -3.57
CA ASN A 112 9.55 -23.89 -4.03
C ASN A 112 8.80 -23.26 -5.21
N GLN A 113 8.33 -24.04 -6.17
CA GLN A 113 7.65 -23.52 -7.36
C GLN A 113 6.20 -23.14 -7.02
N VAL A 114 5.51 -24.01 -6.28
CA VAL A 114 4.13 -23.76 -5.84
C VAL A 114 4.07 -22.54 -4.92
N ALA A 115 5.00 -22.42 -3.97
CA ALA A 115 5.09 -21.29 -3.06
C ALA A 115 5.42 -19.98 -3.79
N SER A 116 6.34 -20.00 -4.75
CA SER A 116 6.70 -18.84 -5.57
C SER A 116 5.48 -18.34 -6.37
N PHE A 117 4.75 -19.25 -7.02
CA PHE A 117 3.52 -18.89 -7.71
C PHE A 117 2.43 -18.43 -6.73
N GLY A 118 2.35 -19.04 -5.56
CA GLY A 118 1.48 -18.60 -4.47
C GLY A 118 1.76 -17.14 -4.04
N ARG A 119 3.02 -16.74 -3.95
CA ARG A 119 3.39 -15.33 -3.64
C ARG A 119 2.97 -14.36 -4.74
N PHE A 120 3.15 -14.75 -6.00
CA PHE A 120 2.63 -13.96 -7.14
C PHE A 120 1.11 -13.80 -7.07
N LEU A 121 0.36 -14.87 -6.80
CA LEU A 121 -1.09 -14.83 -6.65
C LEU A 121 -1.54 -13.96 -5.48
N GLN A 122 -0.83 -14.01 -4.35
CA GLN A 122 -1.11 -13.12 -3.21
C GLN A 122 -1.00 -11.64 -3.61
N GLY A 123 0.01 -11.30 -4.42
CA GLY A 123 0.16 -9.95 -4.96
C GLY A 123 -0.97 -9.58 -5.91
N ALA A 124 -1.25 -10.44 -6.90
CA ALA A 124 -2.29 -10.23 -7.91
C ALA A 124 -3.68 -10.07 -7.28
N GLY A 125 -3.99 -10.89 -6.26
CA GLY A 125 -5.23 -10.77 -5.50
C GLY A 125 -5.25 -9.54 -4.60
N GLY A 126 -4.16 -9.28 -3.90
CA GLY A 126 -4.07 -8.24 -2.87
C GLY A 126 -4.39 -6.81 -3.34
N VAL A 127 -4.16 -6.50 -4.61
CA VAL A 127 -4.42 -5.17 -5.17
C VAL A 127 -5.90 -4.78 -5.13
N PHE A 128 -6.80 -5.75 -5.20
CA PHE A 128 -8.25 -5.49 -5.22
C PHE A 128 -8.78 -4.97 -3.88
N ALA A 129 -8.03 -5.07 -2.81
CA ALA A 129 -8.41 -4.55 -1.50
C ALA A 129 -8.49 -3.01 -1.50
N LEU A 130 -7.41 -2.32 -1.86
CA LEU A 130 -7.36 -0.85 -1.92
C LEU A 130 -8.31 -0.30 -3.00
N VAL A 131 -8.24 -0.87 -4.20
CA VAL A 131 -9.05 -0.41 -5.34
C VAL A 131 -10.53 -0.58 -5.03
N GLY A 132 -10.91 -1.71 -4.41
CA GLY A 132 -12.30 -1.98 -4.00
C GLY A 132 -12.81 -1.02 -2.93
N ALA A 133 -12.02 -0.79 -1.87
CA ALA A 133 -12.41 0.15 -0.82
C ALA A 133 -12.54 1.58 -1.34
N ALA A 134 -11.62 2.02 -2.20
CA ALA A 134 -11.70 3.33 -2.85
C ALA A 134 -12.92 3.44 -3.76
N TYR A 135 -13.23 2.41 -4.55
CA TYR A 135 -14.43 2.36 -5.39
C TYR A 135 -15.72 2.49 -4.56
N ILE A 136 -15.83 1.71 -3.47
CA ILE A 136 -16.99 1.77 -2.57
C ILE A 136 -17.10 3.15 -1.93
N ALA A 137 -16.00 3.73 -1.47
CA ALA A 137 -15.98 5.07 -0.89
C ALA A 137 -16.48 6.14 -1.87
N MET A 138 -16.06 6.08 -3.13
CA MET A 138 -16.45 7.06 -4.15
C MET A 138 -17.89 6.88 -4.67
N THR A 139 -18.40 5.65 -4.68
CA THR A 139 -19.70 5.36 -5.31
C THR A 139 -20.89 5.30 -4.33
N HIS A 140 -20.62 5.01 -3.05
CA HIS A 140 -21.66 4.79 -2.05
C HIS A 140 -21.69 5.83 -0.92
N PHE A 141 -20.69 6.73 -0.88
CA PHE A 141 -20.64 7.80 0.12
C PHE A 141 -20.61 9.17 -0.54
N PRO A 142 -21.02 10.24 0.18
CA PRO A 142 -20.91 11.60 -0.31
C PRO A 142 -19.45 11.95 -0.65
N ALA A 143 -19.24 12.73 -1.69
CA ALA A 143 -17.92 13.15 -2.14
C ALA A 143 -17.07 13.79 -1.03
N SER A 144 -17.71 14.50 -0.08
CA SER A 144 -17.07 15.11 1.09
C SER A 144 -16.46 14.10 2.06
N ARG A 145 -16.88 12.82 2.04
CA ARG A 145 -16.36 11.75 2.92
C ARG A 145 -15.47 10.75 2.20
N ALA A 146 -15.48 10.74 0.87
CA ALA A 146 -14.76 9.76 0.08
C ALA A 146 -13.24 9.82 0.34
N ALA A 147 -12.65 11.00 0.38
CA ALA A 147 -11.23 11.19 0.67
C ALA A 147 -10.86 10.67 2.07
N THR A 148 -11.67 10.97 3.09
CA THR A 148 -11.48 10.49 4.46
C THR A 148 -11.52 8.96 4.54
N LEU A 149 -12.47 8.32 3.84
CA LEU A 149 -12.59 6.86 3.83
C LEU A 149 -11.44 6.19 3.09
N ILE A 150 -10.94 6.78 2.00
CA ILE A 150 -9.74 6.29 1.30
C ILE A 150 -8.51 6.41 2.22
N GLY A 151 -8.36 7.53 2.93
CA GLY A 151 -7.30 7.70 3.93
C GLY A 151 -7.40 6.70 5.07
N ALA A 152 -8.61 6.49 5.59
CA ALA A 152 -8.86 5.48 6.62
C ALA A 152 -8.58 4.05 6.12
N THR A 153 -8.88 3.75 4.85
CA THR A 153 -8.48 2.46 4.24
C THR A 153 -6.96 2.28 4.29
N GLN A 154 -6.20 3.31 3.99
CA GLN A 154 -4.74 3.25 4.06
C GLN A 154 -4.24 2.99 5.49
N MET A 155 -4.89 3.56 6.50
CA MET A 155 -4.59 3.27 7.91
C MET A 155 -4.81 1.78 8.24
N PHE A 156 -5.89 1.16 7.76
CA PHE A 156 -6.12 -0.28 7.92
C PHE A 156 -4.99 -1.11 7.28
N GLY A 157 -4.55 -0.74 6.08
CA GLY A 157 -3.42 -1.42 5.43
C GLY A 157 -2.15 -1.33 6.28
N MET A 158 -1.78 -0.13 6.72
CA MET A 158 -0.56 0.07 7.51
C MET A 158 -0.65 -0.58 8.90
N ALA A 159 -1.82 -0.59 9.52
CA ALA A 159 -2.07 -1.36 10.75
C ALA A 159 -1.86 -2.87 10.50
N GLY A 160 -2.29 -3.40 9.35
CA GLY A 160 -1.99 -4.76 8.93
C GLY A 160 -0.49 -5.00 8.76
N GLY A 161 0.23 -4.06 8.16
CA GLY A 161 1.69 -4.12 8.01
C GLY A 161 2.41 -4.20 9.36
N SER A 162 2.01 -3.37 10.31
CA SER A 162 2.52 -3.45 11.69
C SER A 162 2.14 -4.78 12.36
N ALA A 163 0.89 -5.22 12.23
CA ALA A 163 0.42 -6.48 12.80
C ALA A 163 1.14 -7.70 12.23
N GLY A 164 1.53 -7.67 10.95
CA GLY A 164 2.31 -8.71 10.29
C GLY A 164 3.70 -8.92 10.90
N GLN A 165 4.18 -7.99 11.69
CA GLN A 165 5.42 -8.13 12.49
C GLN A 165 5.09 -8.24 13.97
N PHE A 166 4.43 -7.25 14.55
CA PHE A 166 4.17 -7.13 15.97
C PHE A 166 3.27 -8.23 16.54
N VAL A 167 2.26 -8.71 15.79
CA VAL A 167 1.37 -9.80 16.21
C VAL A 167 1.91 -11.16 15.73
N VAL A 168 2.37 -11.24 14.48
CA VAL A 168 2.83 -12.52 13.91
C VAL A 168 4.16 -12.95 14.52
N GLY A 169 5.07 -12.02 14.84
CA GLY A 169 6.35 -12.33 15.46
C GLY A 169 6.22 -13.19 16.73
N PRO A 170 5.46 -12.76 17.75
CA PRO A 170 5.18 -13.57 18.94
C PRO A 170 4.50 -14.91 18.65
N ILE A 171 3.60 -15.00 17.66
CA ILE A 171 2.96 -16.26 17.26
C ILE A 171 4.01 -17.25 16.76
N ILE A 172 4.93 -16.82 15.91
CA ILE A 172 6.02 -17.67 15.43
C ILE A 172 6.98 -18.01 16.56
N ALA A 173 7.30 -17.06 17.43
CA ALA A 173 8.16 -17.28 18.59
C ALA A 173 7.56 -18.26 19.62
N SER A 174 6.23 -18.36 19.71
CA SER A 174 5.55 -19.34 20.58
C SER A 174 5.59 -20.79 20.06
N GLY A 175 6.22 -21.03 18.90
CA GLY A 175 6.38 -22.38 18.33
C GLY A 175 5.34 -22.74 17.26
N VAL A 176 4.46 -21.82 16.86
CA VAL A 176 3.57 -22.05 15.71
C VAL A 176 4.44 -22.13 14.45
N SER A 177 4.32 -23.25 13.73
CA SER A 177 5.10 -23.46 12.51
C SER A 177 4.66 -22.49 11.40
N TRP A 178 5.60 -22.05 10.58
CA TRP A 178 5.36 -21.11 9.49
C TRP A 178 4.28 -21.61 8.51
N ASN A 179 4.29 -22.91 8.17
CA ASN A 179 3.29 -23.51 7.27
C ASN A 179 1.89 -23.54 7.88
N THR A 180 1.75 -23.85 9.18
CA THR A 180 0.46 -23.76 9.90
C THR A 180 -0.06 -22.34 9.90
N PHE A 181 0.81 -21.34 10.12
CA PHE A 181 0.44 -19.93 10.04
C PHE A 181 -0.09 -19.58 8.64
N TRP A 182 0.65 -19.95 7.57
CA TRP A 182 0.26 -19.61 6.19
C TRP A 182 -1.01 -20.36 5.76
N ALA A 183 -1.18 -21.61 6.14
CA ALA A 183 -2.41 -22.36 5.89
C ALA A 183 -3.61 -21.72 6.60
N GLY A 184 -3.45 -21.35 7.87
CA GLY A 184 -4.49 -20.64 8.63
C GLY A 184 -4.86 -19.31 7.98
N MET A 185 -3.87 -18.52 7.57
CA MET A 185 -4.10 -17.26 6.86
C MET A 185 -4.77 -17.47 5.49
N GLY A 186 -4.46 -18.57 4.80
CA GLY A 186 -5.15 -18.94 3.57
C GLY A 186 -6.65 -19.19 3.80
N ILE A 187 -7.00 -19.94 4.85
CA ILE A 187 -8.40 -20.17 5.26
C ILE A 187 -9.08 -18.84 5.63
N VAL A 188 -8.41 -17.96 6.38
CA VAL A 188 -8.91 -16.64 6.71
C VAL A 188 -9.19 -15.82 5.44
N GLY A 189 -8.29 -15.87 4.44
CA GLY A 189 -8.49 -15.21 3.16
C GLY A 189 -9.73 -15.70 2.40
N LEU A 190 -9.95 -17.01 2.39
CA LEU A 190 -11.16 -17.61 1.80
C LEU A 190 -12.43 -17.23 2.57
N ALA A 191 -12.37 -17.19 3.90
CA ALA A 191 -13.49 -16.72 4.74
C ALA A 191 -13.81 -15.24 4.47
N ILE A 192 -12.78 -14.37 4.38
CA ILE A 192 -12.94 -12.96 3.98
C ILE A 192 -13.60 -12.88 2.59
N SER A 193 -13.17 -13.69 1.63
CA SER A 193 -13.77 -13.75 0.30
C SER A 193 -15.26 -14.09 0.36
N ALA A 194 -15.65 -15.12 1.10
CA ALA A 194 -17.04 -15.52 1.27
C ALA A 194 -17.89 -14.40 1.91
N LEU A 195 -17.38 -13.77 2.96
CA LEU A 195 -18.03 -12.63 3.61
C LEU A 195 -18.20 -11.44 2.67
N LEU A 196 -17.16 -11.10 1.92
CA LEU A 196 -17.22 -10.02 0.92
C LEU A 196 -18.25 -10.32 -0.18
N PHE A 197 -18.33 -11.57 -0.64
CA PHE A 197 -19.32 -11.96 -1.65
C PHE A 197 -20.76 -11.78 -1.17
N VAL A 198 -21.01 -12.03 0.12
CA VAL A 198 -22.35 -11.86 0.72
C VAL A 198 -22.65 -10.40 1.04
N LEU A 199 -21.68 -9.68 1.60
CA LEU A 199 -21.89 -8.35 2.18
C LEU A 199 -21.74 -7.20 1.17
N LEU A 200 -21.02 -7.39 0.06
CA LEU A 200 -20.86 -6.34 -0.92
C LEU A 200 -22.14 -6.12 -1.73
N PRO A 201 -22.56 -4.85 -1.91
CA PRO A 201 -23.76 -4.54 -2.68
C PRO A 201 -23.57 -4.91 -4.15
N PRO A 202 -24.67 -5.27 -4.85
CA PRO A 202 -24.61 -5.51 -6.29
C PRO A 202 -24.15 -4.23 -7.01
N PRO A 203 -23.47 -4.39 -8.17
CA PRO A 203 -23.05 -3.25 -8.97
C PRO A 203 -24.27 -2.43 -9.41
N LYS A 204 -24.15 -1.10 -9.42
CA LYS A 204 -25.18 -0.24 -10.01
C LYS A 204 -25.26 -0.55 -11.51
N PRO A 205 -26.48 -0.68 -12.06
CA PRO A 205 -26.65 -0.86 -13.50
C PRO A 205 -25.97 0.29 -14.25
N LYS A 206 -25.03 -0.02 -15.13
CA LYS A 206 -24.47 0.92 -16.08
C LYS A 206 -25.19 0.75 -17.43
N PRO A 207 -25.38 1.83 -18.20
CA PRO A 207 -25.84 1.70 -19.59
C PRO A 207 -24.95 0.71 -20.33
N ALA A 208 -25.57 -0.14 -21.13
CA ALA A 208 -24.83 -1.09 -21.97
C ALA A 208 -23.99 -0.29 -23.00
N GLU A 209 -22.69 -0.19 -22.76
CA GLU A 209 -21.78 0.29 -23.81
C GLU A 209 -21.59 -0.83 -24.85
N ALA A 210 -21.52 -0.41 -26.12
CA ALA A 210 -21.30 -1.34 -27.23
C ALA A 210 -20.07 -2.22 -26.98
N ASP A 211 -20.20 -3.52 -27.26
CA ASP A 211 -19.17 -4.52 -27.03
C ASP A 211 -17.82 -4.09 -27.66
N GLY A 212 -16.80 -3.98 -26.84
CA GLY A 212 -15.43 -3.63 -27.24
C GLY A 212 -15.05 -2.14 -27.19
N ALA A 213 -15.98 -1.21 -27.18
CA ALA A 213 -15.68 0.23 -27.13
C ALA A 213 -15.01 0.64 -25.81
N TRP A 214 -15.36 -0.01 -24.71
CA TRP A 214 -14.81 0.26 -23.37
C TRP A 214 -13.32 -0.06 -23.26
N LEU A 215 -12.84 -1.13 -23.92
CA LEU A 215 -11.42 -1.50 -23.90
C LEU A 215 -10.57 -0.45 -24.63
N LYS A 216 -11.09 0.08 -25.74
CA LYS A 216 -10.49 1.22 -26.44
C LYS A 216 -10.48 2.48 -25.58
N THR A 217 -11.57 2.75 -24.88
CA THR A 217 -11.71 3.91 -23.98
C THR A 217 -10.75 3.78 -22.80
N ALA A 218 -10.71 2.63 -22.12
CA ALA A 218 -9.79 2.36 -21.03
C ALA A 218 -8.32 2.47 -21.48
N GLY A 219 -7.97 1.90 -22.63
CA GLY A 219 -6.63 1.98 -23.23
C GLY A 219 -6.25 3.43 -23.57
N ARG A 220 -7.17 4.22 -24.13
CA ARG A 220 -6.95 5.65 -24.42
C ARG A 220 -6.72 6.45 -23.15
N THR A 221 -7.55 6.26 -22.12
CA THR A 221 -7.40 6.94 -20.83
C THR A 221 -6.09 6.56 -20.15
N MET A 222 -5.72 5.29 -20.18
CA MET A 222 -4.43 4.82 -19.66
C MET A 222 -3.25 5.47 -20.40
N LEU A 223 -3.30 5.48 -21.74
CA LEU A 223 -2.26 6.12 -22.55
C LEU A 223 -2.17 7.63 -22.28
N LEU A 224 -3.30 8.31 -22.10
CA LEU A 224 -3.34 9.73 -21.74
C LEU A 224 -2.62 9.98 -20.41
N VAL A 225 -2.89 9.18 -19.39
CA VAL A 225 -2.24 9.30 -18.08
C VAL A 225 -0.75 8.98 -18.16
N PHE A 226 -0.34 7.93 -18.87
CA PHE A 226 1.07 7.60 -19.04
C PHE A 226 1.85 8.63 -19.87
N ARG A 227 1.21 9.30 -20.83
CA ARG A 227 1.83 10.38 -21.61
C ARG A 227 2.02 11.68 -20.85
N ASN A 228 1.35 11.83 -19.71
CA ASN A 228 1.53 13.00 -18.86
C ASN A 228 2.82 12.86 -18.02
N PRO A 229 3.86 13.70 -18.23
CA PRO A 229 5.10 13.61 -17.46
C PRO A 229 4.89 13.75 -15.96
N GLN A 230 3.86 14.50 -15.53
CA GLN A 230 3.54 14.65 -14.11
C GLN A 230 3.08 13.33 -13.49
N SER A 231 2.41 12.46 -14.27
CA SER A 231 2.03 11.12 -13.81
C SER A 231 3.24 10.24 -13.56
N ILE A 232 4.23 10.28 -14.45
CA ILE A 232 5.47 9.53 -14.28
C ILE A 232 6.26 10.03 -13.07
N LEU A 233 6.40 11.36 -12.92
CA LEU A 233 7.04 11.95 -11.74
C LEU A 233 6.34 11.54 -10.44
N CYS A 234 5.02 11.57 -10.40
CA CYS A 234 4.25 11.10 -9.25
C CYS A 234 4.55 9.65 -8.91
N GLY A 235 4.57 8.77 -9.92
CA GLY A 235 4.89 7.35 -9.73
C GLY A 235 6.31 7.13 -9.22
N MET A 236 7.30 7.83 -9.79
CA MET A 236 8.70 7.76 -9.36
C MET A 236 8.86 8.25 -7.93
N ILE A 237 8.34 9.41 -7.58
CA ILE A 237 8.44 9.98 -6.22
C ILE A 237 7.75 9.04 -5.21
N ALA A 238 6.53 8.58 -5.51
CA ALA A 238 5.83 7.63 -4.64
C ALA A 238 6.65 6.36 -4.43
N GLY A 239 7.15 5.75 -5.51
CA GLY A 239 7.93 4.52 -5.46
C GLY A 239 9.20 4.67 -4.63
N LEU A 240 10.01 5.69 -4.92
CA LEU A 240 11.27 5.94 -4.23
C LEU A 240 11.08 6.23 -2.73
N LEU A 241 10.00 6.91 -2.34
CA LEU A 241 9.67 7.16 -0.92
C LEU A 241 9.05 5.93 -0.23
N PHE A 242 8.53 4.96 -1.00
CA PHE A 242 7.87 3.78 -0.43
C PHE A 242 8.81 2.57 -0.27
N ILE A 243 9.86 2.47 -1.10
CA ILE A 243 10.83 1.37 -1.08
C ILE A 243 11.47 1.16 0.29
N PRO A 244 11.87 2.18 1.07
CA PRO A 244 12.41 1.97 2.41
C PRO A 244 11.50 1.13 3.30
N THR A 245 10.19 1.32 3.20
CA THR A 245 9.22 0.52 3.95
C THR A 245 9.02 -0.86 3.33
N THR A 246 8.84 -0.96 2.00
CA THR A 246 8.44 -2.22 1.36
C THR A 246 9.58 -3.23 1.23
N ILE A 247 10.78 -2.76 0.98
CA ILE A 247 11.94 -3.62 0.75
C ILE A 247 12.80 -3.70 2.01
N PHE A 248 13.27 -2.56 2.55
CA PHE A 248 14.13 -2.61 3.71
C PHE A 248 13.36 -3.11 4.93
N ASP A 249 12.33 -2.41 5.39
CA ASP A 249 11.64 -2.74 6.63
C ASP A 249 10.84 -4.06 6.56
N MET A 250 9.95 -4.20 5.57
CA MET A 250 9.03 -5.34 5.48
C MET A 250 9.66 -6.65 4.98
N ILE A 251 10.92 -6.64 4.55
CA ILE A 251 11.64 -7.85 4.14
C ILE A 251 12.88 -8.06 5.02
N TRP A 252 13.70 -7.04 5.19
CA TRP A 252 15.01 -7.14 5.83
C TRP A 252 15.08 -6.55 7.24
N GLY A 253 14.10 -5.73 7.66
CA GLY A 253 14.18 -4.90 8.87
C GLY A 253 14.47 -5.69 10.14
N VAL A 254 13.73 -6.77 10.40
CA VAL A 254 13.93 -7.61 11.58
C VAL A 254 15.32 -8.26 11.56
N ARG A 255 15.71 -8.79 10.41
CA ARG A 255 17.01 -9.46 10.26
C ARG A 255 18.18 -8.47 10.40
N TYR A 256 18.07 -7.29 9.80
CA TYR A 256 19.04 -6.20 9.98
C TYR A 256 19.23 -5.85 11.46
N LEU A 257 18.14 -5.70 12.20
CA LEU A 257 18.21 -5.36 13.62
C LEU A 257 18.86 -6.47 14.46
N GLN A 258 18.62 -7.73 14.12
CA GLN A 258 19.23 -8.86 14.81
C GLN A 258 20.71 -9.04 14.45
N GLU A 259 21.03 -9.10 13.15
CA GLU A 259 22.37 -9.46 12.68
C GLU A 259 23.36 -8.30 12.78
N ALA A 260 22.95 -7.11 12.34
CA ALA A 260 23.81 -5.94 12.23
C ALA A 260 23.83 -5.08 13.50
N ARG A 261 22.72 -5.07 14.25
CA ARG A 261 22.59 -4.24 15.47
C ARG A 261 22.57 -5.04 16.76
N GLY A 262 22.55 -6.38 16.70
CA GLY A 262 22.66 -7.25 17.85
C GLY A 262 21.44 -7.30 18.77
N PHE A 263 20.27 -6.84 18.31
CA PHE A 263 19.05 -6.93 19.09
C PHE A 263 18.51 -8.35 19.15
N ASP A 264 17.90 -8.71 20.27
CA ASP A 264 17.11 -9.94 20.37
C ASP A 264 15.89 -9.88 19.42
N TYR A 265 15.34 -11.05 19.14
CA TYR A 265 14.22 -11.17 18.18
C TYR A 265 13.01 -10.30 18.54
N ALA A 266 12.59 -10.30 19.84
CA ALA A 266 11.42 -9.56 20.27
C ALA A 266 11.62 -8.04 20.10
N THR A 267 12.77 -7.53 20.50
CA THR A 267 13.15 -6.12 20.33
C THR A 267 13.25 -5.75 18.86
N ALA A 268 13.84 -6.60 18.02
CA ALA A 268 13.94 -6.37 16.58
C ALA A 268 12.57 -6.29 15.92
N VAL A 269 11.64 -7.20 16.25
CA VAL A 269 10.27 -7.20 15.75
C VAL A 269 9.53 -5.92 16.14
N ILE A 270 9.60 -5.53 17.42
CA ILE A 270 8.91 -4.30 17.89
C ILE A 270 9.48 -3.07 17.20
N ARG A 271 10.81 -2.94 17.09
CA ARG A 271 11.46 -1.80 16.43
C ARG A 271 11.08 -1.70 14.95
N SER A 272 11.12 -2.82 14.20
CA SER A 272 10.72 -2.84 12.80
C SER A 272 9.25 -2.46 12.63
N SER A 273 8.34 -3.01 13.46
CA SER A 273 6.90 -2.73 13.36
C SER A 273 6.54 -1.26 13.61
N THR A 274 7.44 -0.44 14.16
CA THR A 274 7.20 1.01 14.37
C THR A 274 7.14 1.79 13.05
N VAL A 275 7.80 1.32 12.00
CA VAL A 275 7.77 2.00 10.68
C VAL A 275 6.36 1.93 10.07
N PRO A 276 5.73 0.75 9.84
CA PRO A 276 4.36 0.72 9.36
C PRO A 276 3.36 1.32 10.35
N PHE A 277 3.64 1.28 11.67
CA PHE A 277 2.82 1.98 12.65
C PHE A 277 2.88 3.51 12.47
N GLY A 278 4.06 4.04 12.20
CA GLY A 278 4.25 5.47 11.87
C GLY A 278 3.44 5.92 10.66
N TRP A 279 3.27 5.06 9.66
CA TRP A 279 2.45 5.36 8.48
C TRP A 279 0.97 5.58 8.84
N ILE A 280 0.44 4.90 9.87
CA ILE A 280 -0.95 5.08 10.33
C ILE A 280 -1.19 6.54 10.69
N ILE A 281 -0.20 7.17 11.32
CA ILE A 281 -0.23 8.58 11.73
C ILE A 281 0.16 9.47 10.54
N GLY A 282 1.22 9.12 9.83
CA GLY A 282 1.84 9.94 8.79
C GLY A 282 0.93 10.22 7.60
N CYS A 283 0.19 9.20 7.11
CA CYS A 283 -0.70 9.39 5.96
C CYS A 283 -1.77 10.47 6.18
N PRO A 284 -2.60 10.40 7.24
CA PRO A 284 -3.60 11.44 7.49
C PRO A 284 -2.96 12.77 7.91
N LEU A 285 -1.90 12.74 8.71
CA LEU A 285 -1.23 13.94 9.20
C LEU A 285 -0.65 14.77 8.04
N LEU A 286 0.15 14.15 7.17
CA LEU A 286 0.79 14.86 6.06
C LEU A 286 -0.23 15.27 5.00
N GLY A 287 -1.30 14.49 4.80
CA GLY A 287 -2.45 14.89 4.00
C GLY A 287 -3.11 16.16 4.54
N PHE A 288 -3.43 16.16 5.83
CA PHE A 288 -4.03 17.33 6.50
C PHE A 288 -3.12 18.57 6.46
N VAL A 289 -1.82 18.40 6.76
CA VAL A 289 -0.85 19.50 6.68
C VAL A 289 -0.77 20.05 5.26
N SER A 290 -0.74 19.18 4.25
CA SER A 290 -0.71 19.58 2.84
C SER A 290 -1.97 20.36 2.42
N ASP A 291 -3.14 19.94 2.90
CA ASP A 291 -4.39 20.65 2.64
C ASP A 291 -4.44 22.02 3.32
N ARG A 292 -3.95 22.09 4.58
CA ARG A 292 -3.92 23.35 5.36
C ARG A 292 -2.89 24.37 4.81
N VAL A 293 -1.72 23.88 4.38
CA VAL A 293 -0.70 24.71 3.71
C VAL A 293 -1.18 25.11 2.30
N GLY A 294 -2.11 24.33 1.72
CA GLY A 294 -2.62 24.54 0.37
C GLY A 294 -1.64 24.19 -0.72
N ARG A 295 -0.54 23.51 -0.38
CA ARG A 295 0.53 23.14 -1.31
C ARG A 295 0.97 21.70 -1.08
N ARG A 296 1.26 20.96 -2.16
CA ARG A 296 1.67 19.56 -2.12
C ARG A 296 3.19 19.40 -2.02
N LYS A 297 3.94 20.13 -2.84
CA LYS A 297 5.40 20.02 -2.96
C LYS A 297 6.16 20.23 -1.65
N PRO A 298 5.91 21.28 -0.86
CA PRO A 298 6.67 21.50 0.38
C PRO A 298 6.53 20.37 1.38
N VAL A 299 5.33 19.75 1.45
CA VAL A 299 5.07 18.66 2.39
C VAL A 299 5.71 17.35 1.91
N ILE A 300 5.70 17.08 0.60
CA ILE A 300 6.44 15.95 0.02
C ILE A 300 7.94 16.11 0.30
N ALA A 301 8.50 17.31 0.05
CA ALA A 301 9.91 17.59 0.27
C ALA A 301 10.30 17.46 1.75
N ALA A 302 9.50 18.02 2.66
CA ALA A 302 9.75 17.91 4.09
C ALA A 302 9.72 16.44 4.55
N GLY A 303 8.74 15.66 4.11
CA GLY A 303 8.67 14.23 4.40
C GLY A 303 9.88 13.47 3.86
N ALA A 304 10.30 13.76 2.62
CA ALA A 304 11.49 13.15 2.02
C ALA A 304 12.77 13.47 2.80
N VAL A 305 12.96 14.74 3.23
CA VAL A 305 14.12 15.14 4.04
C VAL A 305 14.13 14.40 5.38
N VAL A 306 12.99 14.38 6.10
CA VAL A 306 12.92 13.69 7.39
C VAL A 306 13.15 12.18 7.22
N LEU A 307 12.59 11.55 6.17
CA LEU A 307 12.81 10.14 5.87
C LEU A 307 14.29 9.88 5.57
N LEU A 308 14.94 10.73 4.78
CA LEU A 308 16.36 10.60 4.46
C LEU A 308 17.23 10.65 5.74
N LEU A 309 16.95 11.59 6.63
CA LEU A 309 17.66 11.70 7.91
C LEU A 309 17.44 10.47 8.80
N CYS A 310 16.19 9.98 8.88
CA CYS A 310 15.88 8.77 9.63
C CYS A 310 16.58 7.54 9.05
N LEU A 311 16.61 7.36 7.73
CA LEU A 311 17.31 6.26 7.08
C LEU A 311 18.82 6.32 7.31
N ALA A 312 19.42 7.51 7.16
CA ALA A 312 20.83 7.72 7.48
C ALA A 312 21.13 7.35 8.94
N TRP A 313 20.25 7.73 9.88
CA TRP A 313 20.39 7.35 11.28
C TRP A 313 20.23 5.85 11.50
N ILE A 314 19.25 5.20 10.88
CA ILE A 314 19.05 3.75 10.98
C ILE A 314 20.29 3.00 10.50
N LEU A 315 20.90 3.43 9.39
CA LEU A 315 22.04 2.74 8.79
C LEU A 315 23.37 3.07 9.49
N TYR A 316 23.59 4.31 9.90
CA TYR A 316 24.90 4.78 10.38
C TYR A 316 24.91 5.31 11.82
N GLY A 317 23.74 5.67 12.37
CA GLY A 317 23.64 6.23 13.70
C GLY A 317 23.79 5.19 14.82
N PRO A 318 24.15 5.63 16.02
CA PRO A 318 24.16 4.79 17.22
C PRO A 318 22.74 4.42 17.64
N THR A 319 22.60 3.26 18.30
CA THR A 319 21.28 2.71 18.67
C THR A 319 20.81 3.10 20.05
N ASP A 320 21.68 3.71 20.86
CA ASP A 320 21.50 4.03 22.28
C ASP A 320 21.28 5.52 22.58
N VAL A 321 21.50 6.39 21.60
CA VAL A 321 21.38 7.87 21.75
C VAL A 321 19.93 8.36 21.71
N LEU A 322 19.09 7.74 20.89
CA LEU A 322 17.68 8.10 20.78
C LEU A 322 16.78 7.03 21.42
N PRO A 323 15.60 7.43 21.93
CA PRO A 323 14.64 6.45 22.43
C PRO A 323 14.34 5.37 21.40
N PRO A 324 14.24 4.09 21.82
CA PRO A 324 14.37 2.92 20.93
C PRO A 324 13.39 2.84 19.77
N TYR A 325 12.23 3.50 19.87
CA TYR A 325 11.17 3.38 18.87
C TYR A 325 10.97 4.66 18.04
N VAL A 326 11.60 5.76 18.43
CA VAL A 326 11.34 7.10 17.86
C VAL A 326 11.77 7.16 16.39
N VAL A 327 12.95 6.65 16.06
CA VAL A 327 13.47 6.78 14.70
C VAL A 327 12.60 6.03 13.69
N GLY A 328 12.21 4.78 14.00
CA GLY A 328 11.31 3.99 13.15
C GLY A 328 9.93 4.64 13.02
N LEU A 329 9.36 5.13 14.13
CA LEU A 329 8.08 5.82 14.13
C LEU A 329 8.13 7.09 13.27
N VAL A 330 9.16 7.93 13.43
CA VAL A 330 9.34 9.17 12.66
C VAL A 330 9.60 8.86 11.19
N ALA A 331 10.40 7.83 10.88
CA ALA A 331 10.60 7.35 9.52
C ALA A 331 9.27 6.95 8.87
N GLY A 332 8.43 6.21 9.59
CA GLY A 332 7.10 5.82 9.13
C GLY A 332 6.17 7.03 8.92
N ILE A 333 6.14 7.99 9.85
CA ILE A 333 5.37 9.22 9.70
C ILE A 333 5.82 9.98 8.44
N ALA A 334 7.13 10.16 8.27
CA ALA A 334 7.71 10.86 7.12
C ALA A 334 7.43 10.16 5.79
N SER A 335 7.47 8.82 5.80
CA SER A 335 7.13 7.98 4.64
C SER A 335 5.70 8.18 4.16
N GLY A 336 4.79 8.63 5.02
CA GLY A 336 3.41 9.01 4.65
C GLY A 336 3.35 10.05 3.53
N ALA A 337 4.42 10.84 3.32
CA ALA A 337 4.56 11.75 2.18
C ALA A 337 4.46 11.05 0.82
N ALA A 338 4.78 9.75 0.73
CA ALA A 338 4.63 8.95 -0.49
C ALA A 338 3.17 8.84 -0.99
N MET A 339 2.18 9.16 -0.14
CA MET A 339 0.77 9.17 -0.54
C MET A 339 0.33 10.49 -1.19
N LEU A 340 1.07 11.59 -1.03
CA LEU A 340 0.72 12.87 -1.65
C LEU A 340 0.80 12.84 -3.18
N PRO A 341 1.78 12.18 -3.84
CA PRO A 341 1.78 11.98 -5.28
C PRO A 341 0.51 11.30 -5.82
N TYR A 342 -0.20 10.47 -5.02
CA TYR A 342 -1.51 9.91 -5.39
C TYR A 342 -2.60 10.99 -5.51
N THR A 343 -2.49 12.06 -4.75
CA THR A 343 -3.36 13.22 -4.88
C THR A 343 -2.95 14.09 -6.07
N VAL A 344 -1.65 14.37 -6.19
CA VAL A 344 -1.11 15.21 -7.29
C VAL A 344 -1.43 14.63 -8.65
N ILE A 345 -1.30 13.32 -8.87
CA ILE A 345 -1.58 12.69 -10.17
C ILE A 345 -3.05 12.88 -10.58
N LYS A 346 -3.98 12.80 -9.61
CA LYS A 346 -5.41 13.06 -9.88
C LYS A 346 -5.67 14.53 -10.21
N GLU A 347 -4.96 15.42 -9.53
CA GLU A 347 -5.06 16.86 -9.73
C GLU A 347 -4.40 17.32 -11.03
N ALA A 348 -3.43 16.56 -11.56
CA ALA A 348 -2.69 16.83 -12.80
C ALA A 348 -3.29 16.18 -14.05
N ASN A 349 -4.34 15.36 -13.91
CA ASN A 349 -5.02 14.68 -15.00
C ASN A 349 -6.51 15.06 -15.02
N PRO A 350 -7.23 14.84 -16.14
CA PRO A 350 -8.66 15.09 -16.21
C PRO A 350 -9.43 14.32 -15.14
N PRO A 351 -10.50 14.89 -14.55
CA PRO A 351 -11.28 14.24 -13.50
C PRO A 351 -11.82 12.86 -13.87
N GLU A 352 -12.15 12.66 -15.15
CA GLU A 352 -12.67 11.41 -15.71
C GLU A 352 -11.61 10.29 -15.69
N ALA A 353 -10.32 10.65 -15.67
CA ALA A 353 -9.19 9.73 -15.59
C ALA A 353 -8.72 9.43 -14.16
N SER A 354 -9.41 9.93 -13.13
CA SER A 354 -8.97 9.85 -11.73
C SER A 354 -8.73 8.40 -11.24
N GLY A 355 -9.59 7.46 -11.63
CA GLY A 355 -9.42 6.03 -11.32
C GLY A 355 -8.18 5.45 -12.01
N THR A 356 -8.04 5.69 -13.31
CA THR A 356 -6.88 5.26 -14.10
C THR A 356 -5.59 5.88 -13.56
N ALA A 357 -5.59 7.17 -13.20
CA ALA A 357 -4.45 7.86 -12.61
C ALA A 357 -4.01 7.18 -11.30
N THR A 358 -4.96 6.77 -10.46
CA THR A 358 -4.66 6.02 -9.23
C THR A 358 -4.04 4.65 -9.55
N GLY A 359 -4.56 3.95 -10.55
CA GLY A 359 -3.98 2.67 -11.01
C GLY A 359 -2.55 2.83 -11.54
N VAL A 360 -2.29 3.88 -12.32
CA VAL A 360 -0.97 4.17 -12.91
C VAL A 360 0.05 4.52 -11.83
N VAL A 361 -0.27 5.39 -10.87
CA VAL A 361 0.68 5.72 -9.79
C VAL A 361 0.96 4.49 -8.92
N ASN A 362 -0.05 3.66 -8.66
CA ASN A 362 0.10 2.43 -7.89
C ASN A 362 0.95 1.39 -8.66
N PHE A 363 0.72 1.24 -9.95
CA PHE A 363 1.56 0.42 -10.83
C PHE A 363 3.02 0.87 -10.78
N LEU A 364 3.29 2.14 -11.03
CA LEU A 364 4.66 2.69 -11.01
C LEU A 364 5.31 2.53 -9.63
N ASN A 365 4.61 2.88 -8.55
CA ASN A 365 5.09 2.73 -7.19
C ASN A 365 5.59 1.30 -6.91
N PHE A 366 4.76 0.28 -7.17
CA PHE A 366 5.13 -1.10 -6.86
C PHE A 366 6.03 -1.75 -7.92
N THR A 367 6.12 -1.20 -9.13
CA THR A 367 7.14 -1.58 -10.12
C THR A 367 8.56 -1.32 -9.57
N PHE A 368 8.78 -0.20 -8.88
CA PHE A 368 10.06 0.04 -8.19
C PHE A 368 10.36 -1.04 -7.16
N SER A 369 9.38 -1.42 -6.33
CA SER A 369 9.57 -2.51 -5.36
C SER A 369 9.86 -3.85 -6.03
N ALA A 370 9.18 -4.17 -7.13
CA ALA A 370 9.38 -5.39 -7.89
C ALA A 370 10.79 -5.46 -8.51
N LEU A 371 11.26 -4.37 -9.11
CA LEU A 371 12.55 -4.34 -9.80
C LEU A 371 13.73 -4.17 -8.85
N LEU A 372 13.61 -3.34 -7.83
CA LEU A 372 14.74 -3.00 -6.95
C LEU A 372 14.90 -3.99 -5.78
N GLY A 373 13.85 -4.72 -5.39
CA GLY A 373 13.95 -5.74 -4.35
C GLY A 373 15.07 -6.75 -4.61
N PRO A 374 15.11 -7.42 -5.78
CA PRO A 374 16.19 -8.32 -6.15
C PRO A 374 17.56 -7.64 -6.24
N VAL A 375 17.60 -6.36 -6.66
CA VAL A 375 18.86 -5.59 -6.75
C VAL A 375 19.49 -5.41 -5.39
N PHE A 376 18.74 -4.97 -4.38
CA PHE A 376 19.26 -4.83 -3.01
C PHE A 376 19.77 -6.14 -2.46
N GLY A 377 19.02 -7.20 -2.67
CA GLY A 377 19.46 -8.49 -2.24
C GLY A 377 20.71 -8.98 -2.97
N TRP A 378 20.83 -8.77 -4.28
CA TRP A 378 22.04 -9.10 -5.05
C TRP A 378 23.27 -8.31 -4.54
N ILE A 379 23.11 -7.01 -4.26
CA ILE A 379 24.19 -6.21 -3.66
C ILE A 379 24.61 -6.83 -2.32
N LEU A 380 23.63 -7.15 -1.45
CA LEU A 380 23.92 -7.72 -0.13
C LEU A 380 24.70 -9.03 -0.21
N VAL A 381 24.35 -9.94 -1.13
CA VAL A 381 25.11 -11.18 -1.37
C VAL A 381 26.49 -10.88 -1.92
N SER A 382 26.59 -9.95 -2.87
CA SER A 382 27.88 -9.61 -3.51
C SER A 382 28.88 -9.05 -2.50
N VAL A 383 28.44 -8.17 -1.59
CA VAL A 383 29.33 -7.58 -0.57
C VAL A 383 29.63 -8.52 0.58
N SER A 384 28.71 -9.46 0.90
CA SER A 384 28.90 -10.42 2.00
C SER A 384 29.67 -11.67 1.57
N GLY A 385 29.93 -11.86 0.26
CA GLY A 385 30.53 -13.08 -0.26
C GLY A 385 29.71 -14.34 0.04
N GLY A 386 28.39 -14.19 0.29
CA GLY A 386 27.49 -15.29 0.64
C GLY A 386 27.58 -15.73 2.11
N ALA A 387 28.11 -14.90 3.00
CA ALA A 387 28.20 -15.19 4.42
C ALA A 387 26.81 -15.52 5.00
N ALA A 388 26.73 -16.52 5.88
CA ALA A 388 25.49 -16.94 6.53
C ALA A 388 24.91 -15.86 7.45
N ARG A 389 25.78 -15.07 8.10
CA ARG A 389 25.41 -13.92 8.93
C ARG A 389 26.05 -12.67 8.35
N MET A 390 25.27 -11.61 8.22
CA MET A 390 25.71 -10.38 7.59
C MET A 390 26.10 -9.33 8.62
N SER A 391 27.22 -8.63 8.35
CA SER A 391 27.72 -7.56 9.21
C SER A 391 26.96 -6.26 8.97
N LEU A 392 27.12 -5.28 9.87
CA LEU A 392 26.60 -3.94 9.71
C LEU A 392 27.08 -3.29 8.41
N GLU A 393 28.35 -3.44 8.06
CA GLU A 393 28.95 -2.91 6.83
C GLU A 393 28.31 -3.48 5.56
N HIS A 394 28.01 -4.79 5.55
CA HIS A 394 27.28 -5.42 4.43
C HIS A 394 25.91 -4.78 4.22
N TYR A 395 25.16 -4.56 5.32
CA TYR A 395 23.84 -3.90 5.25
C TYR A 395 23.96 -2.42 4.86
N GLN A 396 24.96 -1.70 5.38
CA GLN A 396 25.19 -0.30 5.02
C GLN A 396 25.43 -0.18 3.51
N THR A 397 26.36 -0.94 2.96
CA THR A 397 26.68 -0.93 1.53
C THR A 397 25.49 -1.34 0.67
N ALA A 398 24.74 -2.38 1.09
CA ALA A 398 23.61 -2.86 0.31
C ALA A 398 22.42 -1.90 0.29
N PHE A 399 22.19 -1.17 1.38
CA PHE A 399 21.02 -0.29 1.51
C PHE A 399 21.35 1.21 1.40
N GLU A 400 22.61 1.59 1.26
CA GLU A 400 23.02 2.95 0.92
C GLU A 400 22.27 3.52 -0.33
N PRO A 401 22.01 2.75 -1.40
CA PRO A 401 21.23 3.21 -2.54
C PRO A 401 19.80 3.70 -2.20
N LEU A 402 19.23 3.31 -1.05
CA LEU A 402 17.96 3.86 -0.57
C LEU A 402 18.07 5.35 -0.26
N LEU A 403 19.21 5.80 0.29
CA LEU A 403 19.46 7.20 0.56
C LEU A 403 19.48 8.00 -0.74
N TYR A 404 20.16 7.48 -1.76
CA TYR A 404 20.18 8.10 -3.09
C TYR A 404 18.79 8.12 -3.73
N GLY A 405 18.01 7.04 -3.55
CA GLY A 405 16.62 6.95 -4.02
C GLY A 405 15.72 8.02 -3.39
N VAL A 406 15.77 8.18 -2.06
CA VAL A 406 15.00 9.22 -1.36
C VAL A 406 15.50 10.62 -1.72
N GLY A 407 16.83 10.81 -1.85
CA GLY A 407 17.43 12.04 -2.35
C GLY A 407 16.96 12.38 -3.78
N LEU A 408 16.89 11.37 -4.66
CA LEU A 408 16.34 11.55 -6.00
C LEU A 408 14.85 11.90 -5.96
N ALA A 409 14.05 11.31 -5.09
CA ALA A 409 12.64 11.67 -4.92
C ALA A 409 12.49 13.15 -4.51
N LEU A 410 13.36 13.62 -3.60
CA LEU A 410 13.42 15.03 -3.21
C LEU A 410 13.74 15.93 -4.41
N LEU A 411 14.74 15.59 -5.22
CA LEU A 411 15.10 16.33 -6.44
C LEU A 411 13.96 16.31 -7.46
N LEU A 412 13.33 15.15 -7.71
CA LEU A 412 12.20 15.03 -8.64
C LEU A 412 11.01 15.89 -8.20
N THR A 413 10.84 16.10 -6.90
CA THR A 413 9.77 16.97 -6.36
C THR A 413 9.92 18.42 -6.83
N LEU A 414 11.13 18.88 -7.18
CA LEU A 414 11.34 20.21 -7.75
C LEU A 414 10.66 20.38 -9.12
N PHE A 415 10.59 19.30 -9.92
CA PHE A 415 9.98 19.29 -11.25
C PHE A 415 8.48 18.99 -11.22
N LEU A 416 7.94 18.60 -10.07
CA LEU A 416 6.51 18.40 -9.90
C LEU A 416 5.79 19.75 -10.02
N LYS A 417 4.64 19.78 -10.72
CA LYS A 417 3.78 20.95 -10.72
C LYS A 417 3.05 21.06 -9.38
N GLU A 418 3.00 22.26 -8.83
CA GLU A 418 2.19 22.52 -7.64
C GLU A 418 0.70 22.48 -8.02
N THR A 419 -0.08 21.66 -7.31
CA THR A 419 -1.49 21.41 -7.63
C THR A 419 -2.42 21.66 -6.44
N GLY A 420 -1.89 22.07 -5.30
CA GLY A 420 -2.63 22.28 -4.08
C GLY A 420 -3.70 23.39 -4.17
N PRO A 421 -4.64 23.44 -3.22
CA PRO A 421 -5.75 24.41 -3.22
C PRO A 421 -5.34 25.87 -3.32
N ALA A 422 -4.17 26.23 -2.79
CA ALA A 422 -3.66 27.60 -2.85
C ALA A 422 -3.37 28.10 -4.28
N VAL A 423 -3.05 27.18 -5.20
CA VAL A 423 -2.76 27.52 -6.61
C VAL A 423 -4.03 27.54 -7.47
N ARG A 424 -5.07 26.82 -7.03
CA ARG A 424 -6.37 26.71 -7.73
C ARG A 424 -7.33 27.86 -7.42
N ARG A 425 -7.05 28.73 -6.45
CA ARG A 425 -7.89 29.90 -6.19
C ARG A 425 -7.81 30.82 -7.41
N PRO A 426 -8.95 31.16 -8.09
CA PRO A 426 -8.96 32.25 -9.04
C PRO A 426 -8.43 33.51 -8.33
N ALA A 427 -7.64 34.30 -9.05
CA ALA A 427 -7.28 35.62 -8.55
C ALA A 427 -8.56 36.32 -8.08
N PRO A 428 -8.57 37.00 -6.91
CA PRO A 428 -9.71 37.77 -6.50
C PRO A 428 -10.11 38.63 -7.70
N LEU A 429 -11.36 38.53 -8.15
CA LEU A 429 -11.89 39.47 -9.12
C LEU A 429 -11.53 40.85 -8.58
N ALA A 430 -10.67 41.54 -9.28
CA ALA A 430 -10.37 42.94 -8.98
C ALA A 430 -11.72 43.61 -8.81
N ALA A 431 -11.98 44.14 -7.62
CA ALA A 431 -13.17 44.92 -7.37
C ALA A 431 -13.12 46.00 -8.46
N HIS A 432 -14.04 45.94 -9.41
CA HIS A 432 -14.29 47.07 -10.27
C HIS A 432 -14.76 48.19 -9.33
N GLU A 433 -13.81 48.96 -8.83
CA GLU A 433 -14.05 50.35 -8.50
C GLU A 433 -14.40 51.02 -9.83
N GLY A 434 -15.66 51.12 -10.06
CA GLY A 434 -16.24 51.78 -11.22
C GLY A 434 -17.31 52.71 -10.75
N LEU A 435 -16.95 53.99 -10.57
CA LEU A 435 -17.72 55.21 -10.80
C LEU A 435 -19.17 55.20 -10.42
#